data_2f93f3d9516e17524844b34989add9b2
#
_entry.id   2f93f3d9516e17524844b34989add9b2
#
_cell.length_a   1.000
_cell.length_b   1.000
_cell.length_c   1.000
_cell.angle_alpha   90.00
_cell.angle_beta   90.00
_cell.angle_gamma   90.00
#
_symmetry.space_group_name_H-M   'P 1'
#
loop_
_entity.id
_entity.type
_entity.pdbx_description
1 polymer ?
#
loop_
_entity_poly.entity_id
_entity_poly.type
_entity_poly.pdbx_seq_one_letter_code
_entity_poly.pdbx_strand_id
1 'polypeptide(L)'
;RRELSSYFATPLAYIFVVIFLIINGIFTFDLGGFYLRGQADLLPFFSFHPWLYLFMVPAIAMTLWADERKTGTIELLLTLPIKLSEAVFGKFLAAWVLTGIALSLTFPIWVTVNYLGDPDNGVIIAAYLGSWLMAGSFLSIGSCMSALTRSQVVAFVLCGFITLLFVMAGFPLVLDVFRGWVPLLILDAITS
;
A
#
# COMPACT_ATOMS: atom_id res chain seq x y z
N ARG A 1 17.01 10.64 -4.23
CA ARG A 1 17.44 11.30 -2.97
C ARG A 1 16.66 12.59 -2.69
N ARG A 2 16.53 13.50 -3.67
CA ARG A 2 15.82 14.77 -3.51
C ARG A 2 14.33 14.56 -3.16
N GLU A 3 13.65 13.67 -3.85
CA GLU A 3 12.24 13.34 -3.61
C GLU A 3 12.02 12.75 -2.21
N LEU A 4 12.87 11.80 -1.77
CA LEU A 4 12.80 11.25 -0.42
C LEU A 4 13.00 12.33 0.64
N SER A 5 14.01 13.19 0.50
CA SER A 5 14.22 14.28 1.46
C SER A 5 13.05 15.27 1.50
N SER A 6 12.37 15.49 0.38
CA SER A 6 11.15 16.30 0.30
C SER A 6 9.99 15.69 1.10
N TYR A 7 9.79 14.37 1.03
CA TYR A 7 8.76 13.67 1.83
C TYR A 7 9.03 13.83 3.32
N PHE A 8 10.28 13.59 3.77
CA PHE A 8 10.64 13.74 5.18
C PHE A 8 10.77 15.20 5.66
N ALA A 9 10.84 16.16 4.75
CA ALA A 9 10.75 17.58 5.10
C ALA A 9 9.31 18.03 5.38
N THR A 10 8.30 17.23 4.97
CA THR A 10 6.89 17.55 5.20
C THR A 10 6.33 16.77 6.39
N PRO A 11 5.47 17.39 7.23
CA PRO A 11 4.80 16.69 8.33
C PRO A 11 3.95 15.51 7.87
N LEU A 12 3.53 15.50 6.60
CA LEU A 12 2.62 14.51 6.01
C LEU A 12 3.18 13.08 6.07
N ALA A 13 4.48 12.91 5.83
CA ALA A 13 5.12 11.60 5.91
C ALA A 13 5.09 11.02 7.33
N TYR A 14 5.37 11.86 8.33
CA TYR A 14 5.33 11.44 9.74
C TYR A 14 3.91 11.10 10.20
N ILE A 15 2.94 11.93 9.83
CA ILE A 15 1.53 11.70 10.11
C ILE A 15 1.09 10.37 9.48
N PHE A 16 1.47 10.12 8.23
CA PHE A 16 1.18 8.85 7.56
C PHE A 16 1.73 7.65 8.32
N VAL A 17 3.02 7.68 8.70
CA VAL A 17 3.66 6.58 9.44
C VAL A 17 2.97 6.36 10.79
N VAL A 18 2.68 7.41 11.53
CA VAL A 18 2.02 7.31 12.84
C VAL A 18 0.61 6.72 12.71
N ILE A 19 -0.19 7.22 11.75
CA ILE A 19 -1.54 6.70 11.51
C ILE A 19 -1.47 5.23 11.06
N PHE A 20 -0.53 4.89 10.16
CA PHE A 20 -0.32 3.52 9.73
C PHE A 20 -0.04 2.57 10.91
N LEU A 21 0.87 2.95 11.80
CA LEU A 21 1.23 2.14 12.96
C LEU A 21 0.06 1.98 13.94
N ILE A 22 -0.68 3.08 14.21
CA ILE A 22 -1.83 3.06 15.13
C ILE A 22 -2.94 2.14 14.58
N ILE A 23 -3.34 2.34 13.33
CA ILE A 23 -4.43 1.56 12.72
C ILE A 23 -4.02 0.09 12.62
N ASN A 24 -2.77 -0.17 12.23
CA ASN A 24 -2.25 -1.54 12.15
C ASN A 24 -2.25 -2.23 13.52
N GLY A 25 -1.85 -1.51 14.58
CA GLY A 25 -1.94 -1.99 15.94
C GLY A 25 -3.37 -2.33 16.35
N ILE A 26 -4.33 -1.42 16.14
CA ILE A 26 -5.74 -1.64 16.44
C ILE A 26 -6.28 -2.87 15.68
N PHE A 27 -6.01 -2.96 14.39
CA PHE A 27 -6.47 -4.09 13.57
C PHE A 27 -5.88 -5.42 14.03
N THR A 28 -4.63 -5.45 14.45
CA THR A 28 -3.96 -6.67 14.89
C THR A 28 -4.44 -7.11 16.27
N PHE A 29 -4.41 -6.20 17.24
CA PHE A 29 -4.61 -6.57 18.64
C PHE A 29 -6.09 -6.60 19.05
N ASP A 30 -6.90 -5.68 18.53
CA ASP A 30 -8.31 -5.54 18.90
C ASP A 30 -9.20 -6.33 17.93
N LEU A 31 -9.29 -5.93 16.66
CA LEU A 31 -10.15 -6.59 15.68
C LEU A 31 -9.66 -7.99 15.29
N GLY A 32 -8.37 -8.20 15.14
CA GLY A 32 -7.76 -9.49 14.82
C GLY A 32 -7.73 -10.46 15.99
N GLY A 33 -7.99 -9.97 17.20
CA GLY A 33 -8.04 -10.80 18.40
C GLY A 33 -6.73 -11.56 18.66
N PHE A 34 -5.58 -10.92 18.39
CA PHE A 34 -4.27 -11.55 18.44
C PHE A 34 -4.06 -12.36 19.73
N TYR A 35 -4.35 -11.78 20.90
CA TYR A 35 -4.21 -12.46 22.18
C TYR A 35 -5.31 -13.51 22.45
N LEU A 36 -6.51 -13.29 21.90
CA LEU A 36 -7.65 -14.20 22.11
C LEU A 36 -7.48 -15.53 21.37
N ARG A 37 -6.75 -15.51 20.26
CA ARG A 37 -6.50 -16.71 19.46
C ARG A 37 -5.53 -17.69 20.10
N GLY A 38 -4.65 -17.23 20.99
CA GLY A 38 -3.67 -18.08 21.65
C GLY A 38 -2.68 -18.77 20.70
N GLN A 39 -2.52 -18.25 19.48
CA GLN A 39 -1.60 -18.73 18.46
C GLN A 39 -0.51 -17.71 18.21
N ALA A 40 0.75 -18.16 18.16
CA ALA A 40 1.89 -17.31 17.87
C ALA A 40 2.07 -17.19 16.33
N ASP A 41 1.14 -16.52 15.67
CA ASP A 41 1.20 -16.24 14.23
C ASP A 41 0.89 -14.77 13.93
N LEU A 42 1.29 -14.29 12.75
CA LEU A 42 0.99 -12.95 12.24
C LEU A 42 -0.15 -12.95 11.22
N LEU A 43 -0.97 -13.99 11.15
CA LEU A 43 -2.10 -14.04 10.24
C LEU A 43 -3.08 -12.87 10.47
N PRO A 44 -3.46 -12.50 11.72
CA PRO A 44 -4.31 -11.34 11.96
C PRO A 44 -3.68 -10.03 11.48
N PHE A 45 -2.36 -9.91 11.62
CA PHE A 45 -1.62 -8.73 11.17
C PHE A 45 -1.71 -8.55 9.65
N PHE A 46 -1.34 -9.57 8.87
CA PHE A 46 -1.29 -9.46 7.41
C PHE A 46 -2.67 -9.50 6.74
N SER A 47 -3.67 -10.15 7.32
CA SER A 47 -5.02 -10.22 6.75
C SER A 47 -5.72 -8.86 6.62
N PHE A 48 -5.34 -7.90 7.46
CA PHE A 48 -5.87 -6.54 7.40
C PHE A 48 -5.09 -5.59 6.48
N HIS A 49 -3.89 -5.96 6.01
CA HIS A 49 -3.06 -5.10 5.14
C HIS A 49 -3.77 -4.66 3.85
N PRO A 50 -4.52 -5.52 3.11
CA PRO A 50 -5.24 -5.06 1.92
C PRO A 50 -6.22 -3.93 2.23
N TRP A 51 -6.93 -4.02 3.34
CA TRP A 51 -7.90 -3.00 3.79
C TRP A 51 -7.21 -1.72 4.23
N LEU A 52 -6.10 -1.84 4.94
CA LEU A 52 -5.31 -0.70 5.39
C LEU A 52 -4.71 0.05 4.20
N TYR A 53 -4.15 -0.67 3.24
CA TYR A 53 -3.57 -0.09 2.04
C TYR A 53 -4.62 0.53 1.12
N LEU A 54 -5.86 0.03 1.14
CA LEU A 54 -6.97 0.60 0.39
C LEU A 54 -7.20 2.10 0.70
N PHE A 55 -6.92 2.53 1.92
CA PHE A 55 -7.04 3.93 2.34
C PHE A 55 -5.70 4.66 2.39
N MET A 56 -4.68 4.00 2.90
CA MET A 56 -3.38 4.62 3.14
C MET A 56 -2.60 4.89 1.86
N VAL A 57 -2.60 3.95 0.91
CA VAL A 57 -1.85 4.12 -0.33
C VAL A 57 -2.45 5.22 -1.22
N PRO A 58 -3.79 5.30 -1.45
CA PRO A 58 -4.38 6.44 -2.16
C PRO A 58 -4.07 7.80 -1.52
N ALA A 59 -3.97 7.87 -0.19
CA ALA A 59 -3.62 9.11 0.52
C ALA A 59 -2.20 9.61 0.21
N ILE A 60 -1.24 8.71 -0.02
CA ILE A 60 0.09 9.09 -0.51
C ILE A 60 0.03 9.38 -2.01
N ALA A 61 -0.61 8.51 -2.77
CA ALA A 61 -0.59 8.55 -4.22
C ALA A 61 -1.26 9.81 -4.79
N MET A 62 -2.30 10.33 -4.11
CA MET A 62 -3.01 11.52 -4.56
C MET A 62 -2.12 12.76 -4.69
N THR A 63 -1.05 12.85 -3.89
CA THR A 63 -0.14 14.01 -3.88
C THR A 63 0.98 13.89 -4.92
N LEU A 64 1.20 12.71 -5.52
CA LEU A 64 2.35 12.45 -6.40
C LEU A 64 2.37 13.36 -7.63
N TRP A 65 1.23 13.57 -8.28
CA TRP A 65 1.12 14.32 -9.53
C TRP A 65 0.01 15.38 -9.52
N ALA A 66 -1.09 15.13 -8.79
CA ALA A 66 -2.23 16.04 -8.81
C ALA A 66 -1.89 17.43 -8.27
N ASP A 67 -0.98 17.53 -7.30
CA ASP A 67 -0.49 18.80 -6.77
C ASP A 67 0.28 19.60 -7.83
N GLU A 68 1.20 18.97 -8.54
CA GLU A 68 1.98 19.64 -9.58
C GLU A 68 1.10 20.06 -10.75
N ARG A 69 0.08 19.26 -11.07
CA ARG A 69 -0.92 19.62 -12.08
C ARG A 69 -1.81 20.77 -11.63
N LYS A 70 -2.16 20.83 -10.36
CA LYS A 70 -2.99 21.89 -9.78
C LYS A 70 -2.23 23.21 -9.74
N THR A 71 -0.96 23.20 -9.36
CA THR A 71 -0.11 24.40 -9.25
C THR A 71 0.53 24.82 -10.57
N GLY A 72 0.43 24.00 -11.63
CA GLY A 72 1.09 24.25 -12.92
C GLY A 72 2.59 23.98 -12.90
N THR A 73 3.15 23.50 -11.80
CA THR A 73 4.60 23.20 -11.68
C THR A 73 5.03 21.99 -12.53
N ILE A 74 4.10 21.22 -13.05
CA ILE A 74 4.39 20.14 -13.99
C ILE A 74 5.07 20.66 -15.28
N GLU A 75 4.70 21.86 -15.75
CA GLU A 75 5.32 22.49 -16.91
C GLU A 75 6.79 22.82 -16.64
N LEU A 76 7.10 23.32 -15.45
CA LEU A 76 8.48 23.57 -15.01
C LEU A 76 9.27 22.25 -14.93
N LEU A 77 8.66 21.18 -14.44
CA LEU A 77 9.30 19.87 -14.37
C LEU A 77 9.68 19.36 -15.78
N LEU A 78 8.82 19.59 -16.77
CA LEU A 78 9.05 19.17 -18.17
C LEU A 78 10.10 20.02 -18.89
N THR A 79 10.41 21.23 -18.41
CA THR A 79 11.47 22.07 -18.97
C THR A 79 12.85 21.80 -18.36
N LEU A 80 12.92 21.03 -17.27
CA LEU A 80 14.18 20.63 -16.67
C LEU A 80 14.92 19.61 -17.58
N PRO A 81 16.26 19.62 -17.60
CA PRO A 81 17.07 18.68 -18.39
C PRO A 81 17.12 17.27 -17.74
N ILE A 82 15.97 16.74 -17.34
CA ILE A 82 15.79 15.40 -16.75
C ILE A 82 14.86 14.59 -17.65
N LYS A 83 15.07 13.28 -17.72
CA LYS A 83 14.16 12.40 -18.44
C LYS A 83 12.86 12.25 -17.65
N LEU A 84 11.72 12.29 -18.34
CA LEU A 84 10.41 12.09 -17.72
C LEU A 84 10.33 10.78 -16.94
N SER A 85 10.93 9.71 -17.46
CA SER A 85 11.02 8.43 -16.77
C SER A 85 11.73 8.52 -15.42
N GLU A 86 12.79 9.32 -15.31
CA GLU A 86 13.52 9.51 -14.05
C GLU A 86 12.66 10.23 -13.01
N ALA A 87 11.85 11.20 -13.43
CA ALA A 87 10.90 11.88 -12.56
C ALA A 87 9.80 10.93 -12.07
N VAL A 88 9.24 10.11 -12.98
CA VAL A 88 8.18 9.13 -12.65
C VAL A 88 8.69 8.08 -11.68
N PHE A 89 9.81 7.44 -12.01
CA PHE A 89 10.41 6.43 -11.13
C PHE A 89 10.90 7.02 -9.80
N GLY A 90 11.44 8.24 -9.83
CA GLY A 90 11.90 8.92 -8.62
C GLY A 90 10.78 9.15 -7.60
N LYS A 91 9.63 9.65 -8.06
CA LYS A 91 8.44 9.88 -7.22
C LYS A 91 7.85 8.57 -6.73
N PHE A 92 7.66 7.60 -7.63
CA PHE A 92 7.15 6.28 -7.28
C PHE A 92 8.03 5.59 -6.22
N LEU A 93 9.34 5.51 -6.46
CA LEU A 93 10.28 4.88 -5.53
C LEU A 93 10.33 5.60 -4.18
N ALA A 94 10.25 6.93 -4.16
CA ALA A 94 10.25 7.69 -2.91
C ALA A 94 9.02 7.35 -2.05
N ALA A 95 7.84 7.28 -2.66
CA ALA A 95 6.61 6.90 -1.98
C ALA A 95 6.61 5.42 -1.58
N TRP A 96 7.12 4.53 -2.42
CA TRP A 96 7.23 3.10 -2.13
C TRP A 96 8.22 2.79 -1.00
N VAL A 97 9.34 3.49 -0.95
CA VAL A 97 10.30 3.41 0.18
C VAL A 97 9.66 3.93 1.46
N LEU A 98 8.86 4.99 1.41
CA LEU A 98 8.13 5.49 2.58
C LEU A 98 7.18 4.42 3.16
N THR A 99 6.43 3.71 2.29
CA THR A 99 5.58 2.60 2.74
C THR A 99 6.41 1.44 3.30
N GLY A 100 7.58 1.16 2.73
CA GLY A 100 8.53 0.16 3.23
C GLY A 100 9.09 0.53 4.62
N ILE A 101 9.39 1.81 4.85
CA ILE A 101 9.82 2.30 6.17
C ILE A 101 8.69 2.13 7.18
N ALA A 102 7.46 2.54 6.84
CA ALA A 102 6.31 2.38 7.73
C ALA A 102 6.08 0.90 8.10
N LEU A 103 6.19 0.00 7.13
CA LEU A 103 6.09 -1.44 7.33
C LEU A 103 7.25 -1.99 8.18
N SER A 104 8.48 -1.51 7.96
CA SER A 104 9.64 -1.91 8.76
C SER A 104 9.52 -1.49 10.23
N LEU A 105 8.86 -0.37 10.52
CA LEU A 105 8.61 0.08 11.89
C LEU A 105 7.61 -0.80 12.66
N THR A 106 6.91 -1.73 11.99
CA THR A 106 6.08 -2.74 12.65
C THR A 106 6.90 -3.94 13.18
N PHE A 107 8.23 -3.93 13.01
CA PHE A 107 9.15 -4.97 13.51
C PHE A 107 8.92 -5.40 14.98
N PRO A 108 8.53 -4.51 15.92
CA PRO A 108 8.25 -4.94 17.29
C PRO A 108 7.18 -6.04 17.39
N ILE A 109 6.21 -6.06 16.47
CA ILE A 109 5.17 -7.12 16.43
C ILE A 109 5.80 -8.48 16.10
N TRP A 110 6.75 -8.51 15.18
CA TRP A 110 7.50 -9.73 14.86
C TRP A 110 8.30 -10.25 16.05
N VAL A 111 8.97 -9.38 16.79
CA VAL A 111 9.68 -9.75 18.03
C VAL A 111 8.70 -10.30 19.07
N THR A 112 7.55 -9.67 19.23
CA THR A 112 6.50 -10.09 20.17
C THR A 112 6.01 -11.51 19.87
N VAL A 113 5.78 -11.85 18.61
CA VAL A 113 5.32 -13.19 18.22
C VAL A 113 6.39 -14.25 18.51
N ASN A 114 7.66 -13.96 18.20
CA ASN A 114 8.77 -14.86 18.53
C ASN A 114 8.98 -15.03 20.04
N TYR A 115 8.62 -14.03 20.86
CA TYR A 115 8.67 -14.14 22.30
C TYR A 115 7.53 -14.99 22.88
N LEU A 116 6.35 -14.95 22.23
CA LEU A 116 5.14 -15.67 22.66
C LEU A 116 5.10 -17.14 22.23
N GLY A 117 5.87 -17.52 21.20
CA GLY A 117 5.90 -18.88 20.69
C GLY A 117 6.99 -19.09 19.66
N ASP A 118 6.85 -20.13 18.84
CA ASP A 118 7.81 -20.50 17.78
C ASP A 118 7.13 -20.39 16.40
N PRO A 119 6.99 -19.17 15.86
CA PRO A 119 6.38 -18.94 14.55
C PRO A 119 7.31 -19.34 13.42
N ASP A 120 6.76 -19.69 12.27
CA ASP A 120 7.55 -19.84 11.04
C ASP A 120 8.04 -18.47 10.53
N ASN A 121 9.29 -18.15 10.83
CA ASN A 121 9.91 -16.89 10.42
C ASN A 121 10.05 -16.76 8.89
N GLY A 122 10.11 -17.86 8.14
CA GLY A 122 10.16 -17.85 6.69
C GLY A 122 8.84 -17.31 6.10
N VAL A 123 7.71 -17.78 6.65
CA VAL A 123 6.38 -17.28 6.29
C VAL A 123 6.22 -15.81 6.63
N ILE A 124 6.71 -15.38 7.80
CA ILE A 124 6.66 -13.97 8.21
C ILE A 124 7.43 -13.08 7.22
N ILE A 125 8.66 -13.43 6.87
CA ILE A 125 9.47 -12.66 5.91
C ILE A 125 8.78 -12.61 4.54
N ALA A 126 8.27 -13.73 4.05
CA ALA A 126 7.56 -13.78 2.80
C ALA A 126 6.30 -12.90 2.81
N ALA A 127 5.56 -12.88 3.92
CA ALA A 127 4.38 -12.04 4.11
C ALA A 127 4.73 -10.54 4.17
N TYR A 128 5.83 -10.15 4.81
CA TYR A 128 6.34 -8.76 4.79
C TYR A 128 6.70 -8.32 3.36
N LEU A 129 7.41 -9.15 2.63
CA LEU A 129 7.76 -8.87 1.23
C LEU A 129 6.53 -8.79 0.34
N GLY A 130 5.60 -9.74 0.47
CA GLY A 130 4.34 -9.74 -0.26
C GLY A 130 3.50 -8.49 0.02
N SER A 131 3.40 -8.10 1.29
CA SER A 131 2.72 -6.88 1.71
C SER A 131 3.36 -5.62 1.10
N TRP A 132 4.68 -5.53 1.08
CA TRP A 132 5.39 -4.41 0.47
C TRP A 132 5.20 -4.34 -1.05
N LEU A 133 5.21 -5.48 -1.74
CA LEU A 133 4.94 -5.55 -3.17
C LEU A 133 3.49 -5.18 -3.49
N MET A 134 2.53 -5.60 -2.67
CA MET A 134 1.12 -5.23 -2.79
C MET A 134 0.94 -3.71 -2.65
N ALA A 135 1.59 -3.08 -1.65
CA ALA A 135 1.61 -1.63 -1.52
C ALA A 135 2.16 -0.93 -2.76
N GLY A 136 3.23 -1.48 -3.36
CA GLY A 136 3.80 -0.99 -4.63
C GLY A 136 2.82 -1.08 -5.80
N SER A 137 2.07 -2.17 -5.89
CA SER A 137 1.05 -2.35 -6.93
C SER A 137 -0.07 -1.31 -6.80
N PHE A 138 -0.58 -1.10 -5.59
CA PHE A 138 -1.61 -0.07 -5.34
C PHE A 138 -1.06 1.34 -5.58
N LEU A 139 0.19 1.60 -5.22
CA LEU A 139 0.85 2.87 -5.45
C LEU A 139 1.03 3.17 -6.95
N SER A 140 1.31 2.15 -7.76
CA SER A 140 1.42 2.33 -9.23
C SER A 140 0.07 2.73 -9.84
N ILE A 141 -1.02 2.08 -9.42
CA ILE A 141 -2.39 2.47 -9.81
C ILE A 141 -2.66 3.91 -9.38
N GLY A 142 -2.35 4.24 -8.13
CA GLY A 142 -2.56 5.58 -7.58
C GLY A 142 -1.75 6.65 -8.28
N SER A 143 -0.51 6.36 -8.66
CA SER A 143 0.33 7.26 -9.45
C SER A 143 -0.30 7.56 -10.81
N CYS A 144 -0.85 6.55 -11.50
CA CYS A 144 -1.58 6.74 -12.75
C CYS A 144 -2.83 7.63 -12.55
N MET A 145 -3.63 7.35 -11.52
CA MET A 145 -4.85 8.13 -11.25
C MET A 145 -4.51 9.57 -10.85
N SER A 146 -3.47 9.79 -10.07
CA SER A 146 -2.99 11.12 -9.70
C SER A 146 -2.51 11.90 -10.92
N ALA A 147 -1.89 11.23 -11.89
CA ALA A 147 -1.45 11.85 -13.13
C ALA A 147 -2.60 12.24 -14.07
N LEU A 148 -3.77 11.63 -13.97
CA LEU A 148 -4.92 11.91 -14.82
C LEU A 148 -5.75 13.12 -14.36
N THR A 149 -5.63 13.55 -13.11
CA THR A 149 -6.47 14.60 -12.53
C THR A 149 -5.66 15.76 -11.96
N ARG A 150 -6.29 16.93 -11.83
CA ARG A 150 -5.77 18.10 -11.12
C ARG A 150 -6.28 18.21 -9.68
N SER A 151 -7.16 17.31 -9.27
CA SER A 151 -7.77 17.30 -7.94
C SER A 151 -7.27 16.11 -7.13
N GLN A 152 -6.64 16.37 -6.00
CA GLN A 152 -6.19 15.35 -5.05
C GLN A 152 -7.34 14.45 -4.60
N VAL A 153 -8.51 15.05 -4.30
CA VAL A 153 -9.68 14.30 -3.84
C VAL A 153 -10.18 13.33 -4.91
N VAL A 154 -10.22 13.77 -6.18
CA VAL A 154 -10.60 12.90 -7.30
C VAL A 154 -9.56 11.80 -7.49
N ALA A 155 -8.27 12.11 -7.40
CA ALA A 155 -7.20 11.11 -7.46
C ALA A 155 -7.34 10.05 -6.37
N PHE A 156 -7.61 10.49 -5.13
CA PHE A 156 -7.83 9.60 -3.98
C PHE A 156 -9.01 8.65 -4.22
N VAL A 157 -10.16 9.19 -4.61
CA VAL A 157 -11.39 8.41 -4.83
C VAL A 157 -11.20 7.41 -5.98
N LEU A 158 -10.62 7.84 -7.10
CA LEU A 158 -10.37 6.96 -8.25
C LEU A 158 -9.38 5.84 -7.90
N CYS A 159 -8.29 6.18 -7.22
CA CYS A 159 -7.32 5.19 -6.77
C CYS A 159 -7.98 4.20 -5.80
N GLY A 160 -8.69 4.68 -4.78
CA GLY A 160 -9.38 3.83 -3.81
C GLY A 160 -10.43 2.92 -4.46
N PHE A 161 -11.19 3.44 -5.43
CA PHE A 161 -12.18 2.65 -6.15
C PHE A 161 -11.53 1.52 -6.97
N ILE A 162 -10.49 1.83 -7.74
CA ILE A 162 -9.81 0.82 -8.55
C ILE A 162 -9.12 -0.22 -7.67
N THR A 163 -8.42 0.20 -6.62
CA THR A 163 -7.78 -0.73 -5.69
C THR A 163 -8.81 -1.59 -4.94
N LEU A 164 -9.98 -1.03 -4.60
CA LEU A 164 -11.08 -1.80 -4.04
C LEU A 164 -11.55 -2.91 -4.99
N LEU A 165 -11.69 -2.63 -6.29
CA LEU A 165 -12.05 -3.65 -7.27
C LEU A 165 -11.02 -4.78 -7.32
N PHE A 166 -9.73 -4.46 -7.25
CA PHE A 166 -8.67 -5.49 -7.19
C PHE A 166 -8.74 -6.32 -5.91
N VAL A 167 -8.96 -5.70 -4.76
CA VAL A 167 -9.12 -6.42 -3.48
C VAL A 167 -10.36 -7.30 -3.54
N MET A 168 -11.48 -6.78 -4.06
CA MET A 168 -12.73 -7.55 -4.18
C MET A 168 -12.61 -8.73 -5.16
N ALA A 169 -11.81 -8.59 -6.23
CA ALA A 169 -11.59 -9.67 -7.19
C ALA A 169 -11.00 -10.94 -6.55
N GLY A 170 -10.29 -10.84 -5.42
CA GLY A 170 -9.77 -11.98 -4.66
C GLY A 170 -10.80 -12.66 -3.74
N PHE A 171 -12.00 -12.08 -3.57
CA PHE A 171 -13.01 -12.69 -2.70
C PHE A 171 -13.78 -13.83 -3.40
N PRO A 172 -14.03 -14.96 -2.70
CA PRO A 172 -14.72 -16.12 -3.25
C PRO A 172 -16.08 -15.78 -3.89
N LEU A 173 -16.82 -14.87 -3.27
CA LEU A 173 -18.13 -14.45 -3.76
C LEU A 173 -18.05 -13.77 -5.15
N VAL A 174 -17.01 -12.98 -5.39
CA VAL A 174 -16.79 -12.34 -6.70
C VAL A 174 -16.27 -13.35 -7.70
N LEU A 175 -15.37 -14.24 -7.28
CA LEU A 175 -14.85 -15.34 -8.11
C LEU A 175 -16.00 -16.26 -8.57
N ASP A 176 -16.96 -16.56 -7.71
CA ASP A 176 -18.10 -17.42 -8.06
C ASP A 176 -18.99 -16.79 -9.16
N VAL A 177 -19.15 -15.47 -9.16
CA VAL A 177 -19.87 -14.75 -10.23
C VAL A 177 -19.12 -14.87 -11.56
N PHE A 178 -17.80 -14.87 -11.53
CA PHE A 178 -16.96 -14.96 -12.73
C PHE A 178 -16.68 -16.39 -13.19
N ARG A 179 -16.91 -17.41 -12.37
CA ARG A 179 -16.69 -18.84 -12.72
C ARG A 179 -17.41 -19.30 -14.01
N GLY A 180 -18.52 -18.67 -14.35
CA GLY A 180 -19.26 -18.99 -15.58
C GLY A 180 -18.72 -18.29 -16.85
N TRP A 181 -17.85 -17.27 -16.69
CA TRP A 181 -17.42 -16.40 -17.79
C TRP A 181 -15.92 -16.44 -18.07
N VAL A 182 -15.13 -16.80 -17.07
CA VAL A 182 -13.65 -16.76 -17.13
C VAL A 182 -13.11 -18.19 -17.28
N PRO A 183 -12.15 -18.44 -18.20
CA PRO A 183 -11.46 -19.72 -18.31
C PRO A 183 -10.83 -20.13 -16.97
N LEU A 184 -10.95 -21.42 -16.62
CA LEU A 184 -10.45 -22.01 -15.37
C LEU A 184 -8.98 -21.68 -15.07
N LEU A 185 -8.15 -21.59 -16.13
CA LEU A 185 -6.73 -21.19 -16.02
C LEU A 185 -6.49 -19.82 -15.37
N ILE A 186 -7.39 -18.86 -15.58
CA ILE A 186 -7.25 -17.52 -14.99
C ILE A 186 -7.75 -17.54 -13.54
N LEU A 187 -8.79 -18.33 -13.25
CA LEU A 187 -9.28 -18.49 -11.89
C LEU A 187 -8.25 -19.16 -10.98
N ASP A 188 -7.59 -20.21 -11.47
CA ASP A 188 -6.52 -20.90 -10.72
C ASP A 188 -5.32 -19.98 -10.44
N ALA A 189 -4.98 -19.09 -11.37
CA ALA A 189 -3.90 -18.11 -11.18
C ALA A 189 -4.23 -17.01 -10.16
N ILE A 190 -5.51 -16.74 -9.90
CA ILE A 190 -5.96 -15.73 -8.92
C ILE A 190 -6.10 -16.35 -7.52
N THR A 191 -6.34 -17.68 -7.44
CA THR A 191 -6.59 -18.39 -6.18
C THR A 191 -5.38 -19.13 -5.63
N SER A 192 -4.31 -19.26 -6.43
CA SER A 192 -3.01 -19.81 -6.03
C SER A 192 -2.12 -18.75 -5.36
#